data_f2c12137d64d1848c1369442f86ec2b0
#
_entry.id   f2c12137d64d1848c1369442f86ec2b0
#
_cell.length_a   1.000
_cell.length_b   1.000
_cell.length_c   1.000
_cell.angle_alpha   90.00
_cell.angle_beta   90.00
_cell.angle_gamma   90.00
#
_symmetry.space_group_name_H-M   'P 1'
#
loop_
_entity.id
_entity.type
_entity.pdbx_description
1 polymer ?
#
loop_
_entity_poly.entity_id
_entity_poly.type
_entity_poly.pdbx_seq_one_letter_code
_entity_poly.pdbx_strand_id
1 'polypeptide(L)'
;MTLDRSFVELNRAATDRMRALAARLTDEEMRHPVGEHWTVAIVFAHLAFLDRRALYVLDATEREGKVVNPDYNIFVNDLSLPFWAAIPPRQAARLAIETAEALDRRLEAYPPDLLELIHAEYKRYVFRAYHRTEHLNEAEAALNPVATS
;
A
#
# COMPACT_ATOMS: atom_id res chain seq x y z
N MET A 1 -25.24 0.32 11.62
CA MET A 1 -24.93 1.20 10.49
C MET A 1 -24.08 0.44 9.49
N THR A 2 -24.47 0.45 8.23
CA THR A 2 -23.80 -0.32 7.20
C THR A 2 -22.60 0.44 6.65
N LEU A 3 -21.45 -0.21 6.54
CA LEU A 3 -20.25 0.37 5.95
C LEU A 3 -20.47 0.60 4.45
N ASP A 4 -20.13 1.81 3.99
CA ASP A 4 -20.09 2.11 2.57
C ASP A 4 -19.02 1.26 1.89
N ARG A 5 -19.43 0.52 0.86
CA ARG A 5 -18.54 -0.42 0.17
C ARG A 5 -17.79 0.19 -1.01
N SER A 6 -17.77 1.52 -1.11
CA SER A 6 -16.99 2.18 -2.16
C SER A 6 -15.49 1.87 -2.10
N PHE A 7 -15.02 1.38 -0.94
CA PHE A 7 -13.62 0.98 -0.80
C PHE A 7 -13.25 -0.12 -1.81
N VAL A 8 -14.19 -0.97 -2.19
CA VAL A 8 -13.91 -2.08 -3.13
C VAL A 8 -13.37 -1.53 -4.45
N GLU A 9 -14.12 -0.61 -5.06
CA GLU A 9 -13.72 -0.03 -6.34
C GLU A 9 -12.50 0.87 -6.22
N LEU A 10 -12.44 1.68 -5.15
CA LEU A 10 -11.31 2.59 -4.93
C LEU A 10 -10.00 1.83 -4.74
N ASN A 11 -10.01 0.77 -3.92
CA ASN A 11 -8.83 -0.03 -3.68
C ASN A 11 -8.37 -0.75 -4.95
N ARG A 12 -9.30 -1.31 -5.70
CA ARG A 12 -9.00 -1.99 -6.97
C ARG A 12 -8.43 -1.01 -8.00
N ALA A 13 -9.00 0.19 -8.07
CA ALA A 13 -8.49 1.21 -8.98
C ALA A 13 -7.05 1.60 -8.65
N ALA A 14 -6.72 1.72 -7.36
CA ALA A 14 -5.36 2.01 -6.93
C ALA A 14 -4.41 0.84 -7.26
N THR A 15 -4.85 -0.39 -7.10
CA THR A 15 -4.08 -1.57 -7.48
C THR A 15 -3.84 -1.62 -9.00
N ASP A 16 -4.86 -1.30 -9.79
CA ASP A 16 -4.75 -1.25 -11.25
C ASP A 16 -3.78 -0.16 -11.69
N ARG A 17 -3.82 1.01 -11.03
CA ARG A 17 -2.88 2.10 -11.29
C ARG A 17 -1.44 1.66 -11.00
N MET A 18 -1.24 0.95 -9.91
CA MET A 18 0.06 0.39 -9.52
C MET A 18 0.57 -0.57 -10.59
N ARG A 19 -0.30 -1.44 -11.08
CA ARG A 19 0.01 -2.40 -12.13
C ARG A 19 0.38 -1.69 -13.43
N ALA A 20 -0.40 -0.68 -13.82
CA ALA A 20 -0.15 0.08 -15.03
C ALA A 20 1.18 0.85 -14.96
N LEU A 21 1.47 1.46 -13.82
CA LEU A 21 2.73 2.17 -13.62
C LEU A 21 3.91 1.21 -13.73
N ALA A 22 3.86 0.07 -13.05
CA ALA A 22 4.93 -0.92 -13.10
C ALA A 22 5.16 -1.44 -14.52
N ALA A 23 4.09 -1.60 -15.32
CA ALA A 23 4.19 -2.12 -16.67
C ALA A 23 4.88 -1.15 -17.64
N ARG A 24 4.71 0.16 -17.44
CA ARG A 24 5.26 1.16 -18.37
C ARG A 24 6.65 1.68 -18.00
N LEU A 25 7.09 1.49 -16.75
CA LEU A 25 8.37 2.02 -16.31
C LEU A 25 9.54 1.15 -16.78
N THR A 26 10.62 1.80 -17.20
CA THR A 26 11.88 1.14 -17.51
C THR A 26 12.61 0.79 -16.21
N ASP A 27 13.64 -0.06 -16.30
CA ASP A 27 14.46 -0.40 -15.15
C ASP A 27 15.18 0.83 -14.59
N GLU A 28 15.60 1.75 -15.47
CA GLU A 28 16.21 3.00 -15.05
C GLU A 28 15.22 3.87 -14.27
N GLU A 29 13.99 4.00 -14.78
CA GLU A 29 12.94 4.76 -14.12
C GLU A 29 12.57 4.17 -12.75
N MET A 30 12.62 2.86 -12.60
CA MET A 30 12.40 2.18 -11.32
C MET A 30 13.45 2.57 -10.28
N ARG A 31 14.65 2.98 -10.71
CA ARG A 31 15.73 3.42 -9.82
C ARG A 31 15.75 4.93 -9.63
N HIS A 32 14.82 5.63 -10.25
CA HIS A 32 14.77 7.10 -10.16
C HIS A 32 14.51 7.54 -8.71
N PRO A 33 15.25 8.55 -8.22
CA PRO A 33 15.07 9.03 -6.84
C PRO A 33 13.68 9.62 -6.60
N VAL A 34 13.14 9.34 -5.42
CA VAL A 34 11.90 9.94 -4.91
C VAL A 34 12.24 10.52 -3.54
N GLY A 35 12.39 11.85 -3.47
CA GLY A 35 12.90 12.50 -2.27
C GLY A 35 14.40 12.24 -2.08
N GLU A 36 14.87 12.33 -0.84
CA GLU A 36 16.30 12.22 -0.54
C GLU A 36 16.81 10.80 -0.44
N HIS A 37 15.98 9.86 -0.01
CA HIS A 37 16.45 8.52 0.38
C HIS A 37 15.77 7.36 -0.32
N TRP A 38 14.68 7.61 -1.04
CA TRP A 38 13.92 6.56 -1.71
C TRP A 38 14.15 6.57 -3.21
N THR A 39 13.72 5.48 -3.84
CA THR A 39 13.58 5.34 -5.30
C THR A 39 12.14 4.91 -5.60
N VAL A 40 11.77 4.91 -6.88
CA VAL A 40 10.45 4.39 -7.29
C VAL A 40 10.28 2.95 -6.82
N ALA A 41 11.31 2.12 -6.98
CA ALA A 41 11.27 0.72 -6.50
C ALA A 41 11.03 0.64 -4.99
N ILE A 42 11.65 1.53 -4.22
CA ILE A 42 11.45 1.57 -2.76
C ILE A 42 10.02 2.00 -2.42
N VAL A 43 9.42 2.89 -3.20
CA VAL A 43 8.00 3.23 -3.03
C VAL A 43 7.14 1.96 -3.13
N PHE A 44 7.38 1.12 -4.15
CA PHE A 44 6.67 -0.15 -4.28
C PHE A 44 6.91 -1.07 -3.07
N ALA A 45 8.16 -1.20 -2.63
CA ALA A 45 8.48 -2.03 -1.47
C ALA A 45 7.78 -1.54 -0.20
N HIS A 46 7.73 -0.23 0.00
CA HIS A 46 7.00 0.39 1.12
C HIS A 46 5.50 0.09 1.04
N LEU A 47 4.91 0.20 -0.15
CA LEU A 47 3.49 -0.12 -0.34
C LEU A 47 3.21 -1.59 -0.02
N ALA A 48 4.08 -2.49 -0.46
CA ALA A 48 3.97 -3.91 -0.15
C ALA A 48 4.01 -4.15 1.36
N PHE A 49 4.95 -3.52 2.05
CA PHE A 49 5.14 -3.67 3.48
C PHE A 49 3.90 -3.21 4.26
N LEU A 50 3.37 -2.04 3.93
CA LEU A 50 2.23 -1.48 4.65
C LEU A 50 0.93 -2.20 4.34
N ASP A 51 0.74 -2.69 3.13
CA ASP A 51 -0.41 -3.53 2.81
C ASP A 51 -0.31 -4.89 3.50
N ARG A 52 0.91 -5.44 3.63
CA ARG A 52 1.12 -6.67 4.40
C ARG A 52 0.80 -6.45 5.88
N ARG A 53 1.16 -5.28 6.42
CA ARG A 53 0.78 -4.92 7.77
C ARG A 53 -0.74 -4.86 7.95
N ALA A 54 -1.45 -4.30 6.96
CA ALA A 54 -2.91 -4.29 7.01
C ALA A 54 -3.48 -5.71 7.03
N LEU A 55 -2.92 -6.63 6.24
CA LEU A 55 -3.32 -8.05 6.29
C LEU A 55 -3.12 -8.65 7.68
N TYR A 56 -2.00 -8.32 8.34
CA TYR A 56 -1.75 -8.76 9.71
C TYR A 56 -2.85 -8.28 10.66
N VAL A 57 -3.23 -7.01 10.55
CA VAL A 57 -4.29 -6.44 11.39
C VAL A 57 -5.62 -7.16 11.15
N LEU A 58 -5.95 -7.46 9.90
CA LEU A 58 -7.17 -8.20 9.56
C LEU A 58 -7.16 -9.61 10.16
N ASP A 59 -6.06 -10.33 10.00
CA ASP A 59 -5.93 -11.70 10.52
C ASP A 59 -6.02 -11.73 12.05
N ALA A 60 -5.31 -10.82 12.71
CA ALA A 60 -5.30 -10.74 14.17
C ALA A 60 -6.67 -10.35 14.73
N THR A 61 -7.33 -9.40 14.09
CA THR A 61 -8.66 -8.94 14.49
C THR A 61 -9.69 -10.07 14.36
N GLU A 62 -9.65 -10.83 13.28
CA GLU A 62 -10.57 -11.95 13.09
C GLU A 62 -10.31 -13.05 14.14
N ARG A 63 -9.06 -13.34 14.42
CA ARG A 63 -8.69 -14.35 15.41
C ARG A 63 -9.12 -13.97 16.83
N GLU A 64 -8.96 -12.69 17.19
CA GLU A 64 -9.25 -12.21 18.54
C GLU A 64 -10.72 -11.79 18.74
N GLY A 65 -11.43 -11.53 17.64
CA GLY A 65 -12.82 -11.01 17.70
C GLY A 65 -12.91 -9.56 18.13
N LYS A 66 -11.79 -8.84 18.13
CA LYS A 66 -11.72 -7.40 18.46
C LYS A 66 -10.60 -6.77 17.66
N VAL A 67 -10.65 -5.44 17.49
CA VAL A 67 -9.63 -4.74 16.72
C VAL A 67 -8.25 -4.90 17.37
N VAL A 68 -7.31 -5.43 16.60
CA VAL A 68 -5.91 -5.58 16.99
C VAL A 68 -5.08 -4.73 16.05
N ASN A 69 -4.47 -3.68 16.57
CA ASN A 69 -3.64 -2.77 15.79
C ASN A 69 -2.35 -2.47 16.55
N PRO A 70 -1.29 -3.24 16.27
CA PRO A 70 0.01 -2.95 16.89
C PRO A 70 0.49 -1.54 16.53
N ASP A 71 1.11 -0.88 17.48
CA ASP A 71 1.65 0.46 17.27
C ASP A 71 2.59 0.47 16.06
N TYR A 72 2.47 1.53 15.25
CA TYR A 72 3.36 1.77 14.14
C TYR A 72 4.07 3.10 14.35
N ASN A 73 5.39 3.06 14.38
CA ASN A 73 6.21 4.24 14.48
C ASN A 73 6.88 4.47 13.12
N ILE A 74 6.86 5.71 12.65
CA ILE A 74 7.47 6.08 11.35
C ILE A 74 8.96 5.71 11.29
N PHE A 75 9.61 5.56 12.43
CA PHE A 75 10.98 5.06 12.56
C PHE A 75 11.15 3.70 11.84
N VAL A 76 10.09 2.91 11.74
CA VAL A 76 10.12 1.63 11.02
C VAL A 76 10.49 1.82 9.55
N ASN A 77 10.12 2.95 8.94
CA ASN A 77 10.48 3.23 7.56
C ASN A 77 12.00 3.36 7.40
N ASP A 78 12.65 4.05 8.33
CA ASP A 78 14.11 4.20 8.31
C ASP A 78 14.82 2.86 8.58
N LEU A 79 14.27 2.09 9.51
CA LEU A 79 14.81 0.78 9.87
C LEU A 79 14.68 -0.21 8.70
N SER A 80 13.58 -0.13 7.96
CA SER A 80 13.30 -1.04 6.85
C SER A 80 14.02 -0.66 5.55
N LEU A 81 14.47 0.58 5.44
CA LEU A 81 15.01 1.12 4.20
C LEU A 81 16.11 0.27 3.57
N PRO A 82 17.15 -0.20 4.31
CA PRO A 82 18.17 -1.05 3.71
C PRO A 82 17.62 -2.35 3.13
N PHE A 83 16.58 -2.90 3.75
CA PHE A 83 15.93 -4.13 3.27
C PHE A 83 15.12 -3.87 2.01
N TRP A 84 14.37 -2.76 1.99
CA TRP A 84 13.61 -2.37 0.80
C TRP A 84 14.56 -2.09 -0.37
N ALA A 85 15.66 -1.41 -0.11
CA ALA A 85 16.64 -1.07 -1.14
C ALA A 85 17.33 -2.31 -1.73
N ALA A 86 17.37 -3.41 -0.98
CA ALA A 86 17.98 -4.66 -1.43
C ALA A 86 17.05 -5.48 -2.34
N ILE A 87 15.76 -5.15 -2.40
CA ILE A 87 14.81 -5.88 -3.25
C ILE A 87 15.01 -5.43 -4.71
N PRO A 88 15.23 -6.36 -5.65
CA PRO A 88 15.31 -5.98 -7.07
C PRO A 88 14.06 -5.21 -7.51
N PRO A 89 14.20 -4.12 -8.28
CA PRO A 89 13.08 -3.23 -8.60
C PRO A 89 11.82 -3.93 -9.15
N ARG A 90 11.98 -4.85 -10.09
CA ARG A 90 10.82 -5.57 -10.66
C ARG A 90 10.15 -6.48 -9.63
N GLN A 91 10.94 -7.03 -8.70
CA GLN A 91 10.42 -7.85 -7.63
C GLN A 91 9.65 -7.00 -6.60
N ALA A 92 10.14 -5.80 -6.30
CA ALA A 92 9.44 -4.87 -5.41
C ALA A 92 8.06 -4.51 -5.99
N ALA A 93 8.00 -4.20 -7.28
CA ALA A 93 6.74 -3.90 -7.95
C ALA A 93 5.79 -5.09 -7.90
N ARG A 94 6.29 -6.29 -8.15
CA ARG A 94 5.47 -7.52 -8.10
C ARG A 94 4.92 -7.76 -6.71
N LEU A 95 5.76 -7.61 -5.68
CA LEU A 95 5.33 -7.77 -4.29
C LEU A 95 4.23 -6.78 -3.94
N ALA A 96 4.37 -5.52 -4.36
CA ALA A 96 3.36 -4.50 -4.10
C ALA A 96 2.01 -4.87 -4.73
N ILE A 97 2.03 -5.29 -5.99
CA ILE A 97 0.81 -5.64 -6.72
C ILE A 97 0.15 -6.89 -6.11
N GLU A 98 0.93 -7.95 -5.88
CA GLU A 98 0.41 -9.19 -5.33
C GLU A 98 -0.17 -8.98 -3.92
N THR A 99 0.53 -8.20 -3.09
CA THR A 99 0.06 -7.91 -1.74
C THR A 99 -1.22 -7.07 -1.78
N ALA A 100 -1.27 -6.06 -2.66
CA ALA A 100 -2.47 -5.23 -2.82
C ALA A 100 -3.66 -6.07 -3.28
N GLU A 101 -3.47 -6.96 -4.25
CA GLU A 101 -4.53 -7.84 -4.72
C GLU A 101 -5.05 -8.76 -3.61
N ALA A 102 -4.13 -9.35 -2.84
CA ALA A 102 -4.49 -10.22 -1.72
C ALA A 102 -5.29 -9.46 -0.67
N LEU A 103 -4.84 -8.24 -0.35
CA LEU A 103 -5.53 -7.39 0.62
C LEU A 103 -6.91 -6.96 0.11
N ASP A 104 -7.01 -6.57 -1.14
CA ASP A 104 -8.29 -6.18 -1.73
C ASP A 104 -9.31 -7.32 -1.64
N ARG A 105 -8.91 -8.55 -2.01
CA ARG A 105 -9.78 -9.72 -1.90
C ARG A 105 -10.17 -10.01 -0.45
N ARG A 106 -9.21 -9.87 0.46
CA ARG A 106 -9.44 -10.14 1.90
C ARG A 106 -10.47 -9.15 2.47
N LEU A 107 -10.35 -7.87 2.13
CA LEU A 107 -11.27 -6.83 2.59
C LEU A 107 -12.68 -7.06 2.04
N GLU A 108 -12.80 -7.45 0.77
CA GLU A 108 -14.10 -7.69 0.14
C GLU A 108 -14.84 -8.85 0.79
N ALA A 109 -14.11 -9.87 1.25
CA ALA A 109 -14.67 -11.07 1.85
C ALA A 109 -14.65 -11.08 3.40
N TYR A 110 -14.16 -10.02 4.00
CA TYR A 110 -13.98 -9.94 5.45
C TYR A 110 -15.33 -9.91 6.18
N PRO A 111 -15.43 -10.47 7.41
CA PRO A 111 -16.67 -10.41 8.18
C PRO A 111 -17.12 -8.96 8.36
N PRO A 112 -18.34 -8.60 7.89
CA PRO A 112 -18.78 -7.20 7.87
C PRO A 112 -18.77 -6.51 9.22
N ASP A 113 -19.16 -7.19 10.29
CA ASP A 113 -19.20 -6.61 11.63
C ASP A 113 -17.81 -6.20 12.11
N LEU A 114 -16.81 -7.06 11.87
CA LEU A 114 -15.44 -6.75 12.25
C LEU A 114 -14.86 -5.65 11.36
N LEU A 115 -15.22 -5.63 10.09
CA LEU A 115 -14.77 -4.60 9.17
C LEU A 115 -15.29 -3.21 9.60
N GLU A 116 -16.53 -3.13 10.04
CA GLU A 116 -17.10 -1.89 10.57
C GLU A 116 -16.34 -1.41 11.81
N LEU A 117 -15.96 -2.32 12.69
CA LEU A 117 -15.16 -1.97 13.87
C LEU A 117 -13.80 -1.40 13.49
N ILE A 118 -13.12 -2.04 12.54
CA ILE A 118 -11.82 -1.56 12.04
C ILE A 118 -11.99 -0.19 11.40
N HIS A 119 -13.01 -0.03 10.56
CA HIS A 119 -13.26 1.24 9.86
C HIS A 119 -13.53 2.38 10.84
N ALA A 120 -14.26 2.12 11.92
CA ALA A 120 -14.62 3.14 12.91
C ALA A 120 -13.37 3.72 13.60
N GLU A 121 -12.35 2.90 13.83
CA GLU A 121 -11.10 3.33 14.49
C GLU A 121 -9.99 3.69 13.51
N TYR A 122 -9.90 2.96 12.40
CA TYR A 122 -8.77 3.03 11.47
C TYR A 122 -9.26 2.95 10.03
N LYS A 123 -9.94 3.99 9.58
CA LYS A 123 -10.53 4.05 8.23
C LYS A 123 -9.57 3.63 7.12
N ARG A 124 -8.30 4.00 7.23
CA ARG A 124 -7.31 3.75 6.17
C ARG A 124 -6.90 2.28 6.03
N TYR A 125 -7.22 1.42 6.99
CA TYR A 125 -7.04 -0.02 6.82
C TYR A 125 -8.09 -0.61 5.89
N VAL A 126 -9.23 0.05 5.75
CA VAL A 126 -10.30 -0.36 4.84
C VAL A 126 -10.15 0.34 3.50
N PHE A 127 -9.95 1.65 3.52
CA PHE A 127 -9.71 2.47 2.33
C PHE A 127 -8.21 2.57 2.05
N ARG A 128 -7.64 1.49 1.52
CA ARG A 128 -6.21 1.42 1.23
C ARG A 128 -5.79 2.33 0.08
N ALA A 129 -6.75 2.70 -0.76
CA ALA A 129 -6.50 3.60 -1.88
C ALA A 129 -5.82 4.91 -1.46
N TYR A 130 -6.14 5.44 -0.29
CA TYR A 130 -5.54 6.70 0.18
C TYR A 130 -4.02 6.59 0.28
N HIS A 131 -3.53 5.58 0.98
CA HIS A 131 -2.09 5.36 1.16
C HIS A 131 -1.39 5.09 -0.18
N ARG A 132 -1.97 4.21 -0.98
CA ARG A 132 -1.42 3.84 -2.28
C ARG A 132 -1.34 5.04 -3.21
N THR A 133 -2.42 5.83 -3.28
CA THR A 133 -2.50 7.01 -4.15
C THR A 133 -1.48 8.08 -3.76
N GLU A 134 -1.32 8.34 -2.46
CA GLU A 134 -0.33 9.30 -1.98
C GLU A 134 1.07 8.97 -2.50
N HIS A 135 1.49 7.72 -2.34
CA HIS A 135 2.83 7.31 -2.74
C HIS A 135 3.00 7.19 -4.25
N LEU A 136 1.96 6.75 -4.97
CA LEU A 136 2.01 6.71 -6.43
C LEU A 136 2.10 8.13 -7.01
N ASN A 137 1.41 9.09 -6.41
CA ASN A 137 1.50 10.49 -6.81
C ASN A 137 2.93 11.03 -6.59
N GLU A 138 3.56 10.69 -5.48
CA GLU A 138 4.94 11.08 -5.20
C GLU A 138 5.91 10.51 -6.24
N ALA A 139 5.75 9.25 -6.58
CA ALA A 139 6.59 8.58 -7.58
C ALA A 139 6.42 9.23 -8.96
N GLU A 140 5.18 9.45 -9.38
CA GLU A 140 4.92 10.07 -10.68
C GLU A 140 5.41 11.53 -10.75
N ALA A 141 5.26 12.28 -9.66
CA ALA A 141 5.76 13.65 -9.60
C ALA A 141 7.29 13.68 -9.71
N ALA A 142 7.98 12.72 -9.10
CA ALA A 142 9.44 12.62 -9.19
C ALA A 142 9.90 12.28 -10.61
N LEU A 143 9.13 11.41 -11.31
CA LEU A 143 9.45 11.02 -12.68
C LEU A 143 9.14 12.13 -13.71
N ASN A 144 8.20 13.01 -13.39
CA ASN A 144 7.73 14.07 -14.29
C ASN A 144 7.78 15.44 -13.61
N PRO A 145 8.97 15.95 -13.24
CA PRO A 145 9.07 17.18 -12.45
C PRO A 145 8.56 18.42 -13.19
N VAL A 146 8.60 18.41 -14.52
CA VAL A 146 8.11 19.55 -15.33
C VAL A 146 6.60 19.72 -15.21
N ALA A 147 5.87 18.64 -14.98
CA ALA A 147 4.41 18.66 -14.85
C ALA A 147 3.94 19.28 -13.52
N THR A 148 4.86 19.47 -12.55
CA THR A 148 4.55 20.03 -11.24
C THR A 148 4.94 21.49 -11.07
N SER A 149 5.57 22.08 -12.07
CA SER A 149 6.02 23.47 -12.04
C SER A 149 4.91 24.47 -12.37
#